data_055d54b99df0ec6a326c4f3fec0cde28
#
_entry.id   055d54b99df0ec6a326c4f3fec0cde28
#
_cell.length_a   1.000
_cell.length_b   1.000
_cell.length_c   1.000
_cell.angle_alpha   90.00
_cell.angle_beta   90.00
_cell.angle_gamma   90.00
#
_symmetry.space_group_name_H-M   'P 1'
#
loop_
_entity.id
_entity.type
_entity.pdbx_description
1 polymer ?
#
loop_
_entity_poly.entity_id
_entity_poly.type
_entity_poly.pdbx_seq_one_letter_code
_entity_poly.pdbx_strand_id
1 'polypeptide(L)'
;PNNSRNPDKKFSQKNGEKKNFRNFFNSGKKLHTNSHLKPGDSFVFEDSFRPRKSFPFLTPTQALKKFLHPVEERAKPLEKETLRVIPFGGVEQVGLNCMGFEYEDELLIVDMGLQFADQYQLGINNTIPDLSYCKGKKVVGVCITHGHIDHIGGVFHLMEQLGRDTPIYSPAMAYELIKLKQTDMKAPLSKMIEYVRYRPVQIGKHFQVTPFVVDHSIPDSLGLLIETPVGRFVHTGDWKFDQNPLPHRPSTNYDWLEALGKRGVRGLFSDSTNAHLIGSSISESEVIHSMEEIFEKAPARVITATFSSIIDRVMLI
;
A
#
# COMPACT_ATOMS: atom_id res chain seq x y z
N PRO A 1 -32.42 -43.83 44.11
CA PRO A 1 -31.31 -44.56 44.67
C PRO A 1 -29.99 -44.12 44.09
N ASN A 2 -29.24 -43.61 44.99
CA ASN A 2 -27.80 -43.57 45.16
C ASN A 2 -26.92 -44.22 44.06
N ASN A 3 -25.90 -43.54 43.59
CA ASN A 3 -24.55 -43.76 44.11
C ASN A 3 -23.52 -42.74 43.54
N SER A 4 -22.93 -42.08 44.48
CA SER A 4 -21.63 -41.42 44.50
C SER A 4 -20.49 -42.26 43.92
N ARG A 5 -19.55 -41.57 43.23
CA ARG A 5 -18.09 -41.82 43.35
C ARG A 5 -17.30 -40.76 42.58
N ASN A 6 -16.69 -39.88 43.33
CA ASN A 6 -15.47 -39.17 42.97
C ASN A 6 -14.29 -40.13 43.22
N PRO A 7 -13.24 -40.16 42.44
CA PRO A 7 -11.93 -39.88 43.01
C PRO A 7 -11.01 -39.02 42.15
N ASP A 8 -10.36 -38.12 42.85
CA ASP A 8 -9.13 -37.43 42.51
C ASP A 8 -8.13 -38.27 41.73
N LYS A 9 -7.68 -37.76 40.60
CA LYS A 9 -6.39 -38.12 40.03
C LYS A 9 -5.56 -36.87 39.82
N LYS A 10 -4.62 -36.68 40.74
CA LYS A 10 -3.45 -35.82 40.59
C LYS A 10 -2.75 -36.12 39.27
N PHE A 11 -2.64 -35.13 38.42
CA PHE A 11 -1.67 -35.14 37.31
C PHE A 11 -0.47 -34.29 37.71
N SER A 12 0.66 -34.97 37.78
CA SER A 12 1.97 -34.40 38.06
C SER A 12 2.39 -33.45 36.97
N GLN A 13 2.80 -32.24 37.36
CA GLN A 13 3.51 -31.31 36.55
C GLN A 13 4.85 -31.91 36.09
N LYS A 14 5.01 -32.18 34.79
CA LYS A 14 6.32 -32.30 34.19
C LYS A 14 6.70 -30.94 33.60
N ASN A 15 7.74 -30.36 34.17
CA ASN A 15 8.44 -29.20 33.66
C ASN A 15 8.86 -29.45 32.18
N GLY A 16 8.22 -28.75 31.25
CA GLY A 16 8.60 -28.67 29.84
C GLY A 16 9.10 -27.27 29.54
N GLU A 17 10.34 -27.21 29.15
CA GLU A 17 11.15 -26.03 28.86
C GLU A 17 10.44 -24.96 28.02
N LYS A 18 10.46 -23.72 28.52
CA LYS A 18 10.18 -22.52 27.73
C LYS A 18 11.26 -22.36 26.68
N LYS A 19 11.03 -22.85 25.47
CA LYS A 19 11.88 -22.52 24.32
C LYS A 19 11.61 -21.09 23.93
N ASN A 20 12.60 -20.26 24.15
CA ASN A 20 12.64 -18.86 23.77
C ASN A 20 12.47 -18.70 22.26
N PHE A 21 11.46 -17.95 21.84
CA PHE A 21 11.18 -17.55 20.45
C PHE A 21 12.23 -16.57 19.87
N ARG A 22 13.30 -16.29 20.59
CA ARG A 22 14.37 -15.34 20.19
C ARG A 22 15.41 -15.87 19.20
N ASN A 23 15.41 -17.18 18.88
CA ASN A 23 16.46 -17.79 18.06
C ASN A 23 16.05 -18.10 16.61
N PHE A 24 14.96 -17.51 16.08
CA PHE A 24 14.56 -17.78 14.70
C PHE A 24 15.23 -16.89 13.65
N PHE A 25 15.91 -15.82 14.07
CA PHE A 25 16.57 -14.88 13.14
C PHE A 25 18.08 -15.07 13.00
N ASN A 26 18.70 -16.06 13.65
CA ASN A 26 20.14 -16.25 13.63
C ASN A 26 20.61 -17.64 13.16
N SER A 27 19.82 -18.33 12.35
CA SER A 27 20.33 -19.54 11.69
C SER A 27 20.56 -19.25 10.20
N GLY A 28 21.77 -18.83 9.88
CA GLY A 28 22.29 -18.78 8.49
C GLY A 28 22.21 -20.17 7.86
N LYS A 29 21.08 -20.50 7.21
CA LYS A 29 21.02 -21.65 6.31
C LYS A 29 21.58 -21.23 4.97
N LYS A 30 22.69 -21.86 4.59
CA LYS A 30 23.32 -21.78 3.27
C LYS A 30 22.25 -22.12 2.22
N LEU A 31 21.97 -21.17 1.34
CA LEU A 31 21.25 -21.42 0.09
C LEU A 31 22.20 -22.21 -0.82
N HIS A 32 21.79 -23.40 -1.22
CA HIS A 32 22.44 -24.13 -2.30
C HIS A 32 22.08 -23.48 -3.63
N THR A 33 22.98 -22.66 -4.16
CA THR A 33 22.93 -22.28 -5.57
C THR A 33 23.77 -23.27 -6.37
N ASN A 34 23.13 -24.03 -7.26
CA ASN A 34 23.83 -24.77 -8.30
C ASN A 34 24.33 -23.78 -9.35
N SER A 35 25.56 -23.29 -9.19
CA SER A 35 26.34 -22.67 -10.26
C SER A 35 27.79 -23.00 -10.06
N HIS A 36 28.45 -23.37 -11.18
CA HIS A 36 29.81 -23.85 -11.28
C HIS A 36 30.84 -22.86 -10.69
N LEU A 37 31.16 -23.00 -9.40
CA LEU A 37 32.29 -22.36 -8.76
C LEU A 37 33.41 -23.41 -8.57
N LYS A 38 34.63 -23.07 -8.97
CA LYS A 38 35.80 -23.94 -8.78
C LYS A 38 36.22 -23.95 -7.30
N PRO A 39 36.76 -25.05 -6.78
CA PRO A 39 37.28 -25.10 -5.41
C PRO A 39 38.45 -24.12 -5.27
N GLY A 40 38.28 -23.08 -4.46
CA GLY A 40 39.30 -22.08 -4.19
C GLY A 40 38.83 -20.62 -4.24
N ASP A 41 37.67 -20.32 -4.77
CA ASP A 41 37.14 -18.95 -4.83
C ASP A 41 36.54 -18.55 -3.49
N SER A 42 37.22 -17.72 -2.74
CA SER A 42 36.72 -17.07 -1.55
C SER A 42 36.06 -15.74 -1.94
N PHE A 43 34.74 -15.63 -1.77
CA PHE A 43 34.07 -14.34 -1.82
C PHE A 43 34.29 -13.61 -0.49
N VAL A 44 35.07 -12.54 -0.54
CA VAL A 44 35.13 -11.56 0.54
C VAL A 44 33.97 -10.58 0.29
N PHE A 45 32.93 -10.62 1.11
CA PHE A 45 31.99 -9.52 1.20
C PHE A 45 32.72 -8.37 1.90
N GLU A 46 33.16 -7.38 1.15
CA GLU A 46 33.52 -6.10 1.76
C GLU A 46 32.24 -5.52 2.37
N ASP A 47 32.26 -5.42 3.69
CA ASP A 47 31.20 -4.83 4.50
C ASP A 47 31.20 -3.31 4.26
N SER A 48 30.60 -2.89 3.14
CA SER A 48 30.40 -1.47 2.81
C SER A 48 29.20 -0.85 3.57
N PHE A 49 28.83 -1.41 4.72
CA PHE A 49 27.94 -0.76 5.66
C PHE A 49 28.67 0.42 6.29
N ARG A 50 28.74 1.56 5.55
CA ARG A 50 29.02 2.84 6.21
C ARG A 50 27.88 3.09 7.19
N PRO A 51 28.15 3.26 8.50
CA PRO A 51 27.10 3.64 9.43
C PRO A 51 26.48 4.93 8.89
N ARG A 52 25.16 4.91 8.64
CA ARG A 52 24.41 6.13 8.34
C ARG A 52 24.81 7.14 9.41
N LYS A 53 25.25 8.34 9.00
CA LYS A 53 25.52 9.43 9.93
C LYS A 53 24.31 9.48 10.87
N SER A 54 24.56 9.26 12.16
CA SER A 54 23.55 9.37 13.19
C SER A 54 22.89 10.73 13.05
N PHE A 55 21.63 10.77 12.64
CA PHE A 55 20.87 11.99 12.73
C PHE A 55 20.89 12.42 14.20
N PRO A 56 21.24 13.66 14.53
CA PRO A 56 21.23 14.12 15.90
C PRO A 56 19.82 13.85 16.46
N PHE A 57 19.75 13.08 17.53
CA PHE A 57 18.50 12.86 18.26
C PHE A 57 17.97 14.22 18.69
N LEU A 58 16.89 14.66 18.09
CA LEU A 58 16.21 15.88 18.50
C LEU A 58 15.66 15.65 19.92
N THR A 59 15.87 16.58 20.80
CA THR A 59 15.19 16.55 22.09
C THR A 59 13.67 16.55 21.86
N PRO A 60 12.85 15.98 22.77
CA PRO A 60 11.40 16.01 22.65
C PRO A 60 10.84 17.41 22.34
N THR A 61 11.42 18.43 22.93
CA THR A 61 11.04 19.84 22.69
C THR A 61 11.43 20.33 21.28
N GLN A 62 12.56 19.88 20.75
CA GLN A 62 12.98 20.22 19.38
C GLN A 62 12.16 19.46 18.33
N ALA A 63 11.84 18.19 18.62
CA ALA A 63 10.92 17.41 17.82
C ALA A 63 9.52 18.06 17.80
N LEU A 64 8.99 18.40 18.97
CA LEU A 64 7.68 19.06 19.10
C LEU A 64 7.64 20.42 18.36
N LYS A 65 8.67 21.25 18.48
CA LYS A 65 8.76 22.49 17.70
C LYS A 65 8.81 22.24 16.19
N LYS A 66 9.48 21.19 15.76
CA LYS A 66 9.56 20.83 14.33
C LYS A 66 8.21 20.32 13.79
N PHE A 67 7.40 19.67 14.65
CA PHE A 67 6.04 19.22 14.31
C PHE A 67 5.00 20.34 14.39
N LEU A 68 5.20 21.35 15.25
CA LEU A 68 4.24 22.45 15.45
C LEU A 68 4.32 23.55 14.39
N HIS A 69 5.33 23.54 13.50
CA HIS A 69 5.35 24.48 12.39
C HIS A 69 4.44 23.97 11.27
N PRO A 70 3.42 24.73 10.86
CA PRO A 70 2.58 24.38 9.72
C PRO A 70 3.44 24.04 8.50
N VAL A 71 3.06 23.02 7.75
CA VAL A 71 3.78 22.62 6.52
C VAL A 71 3.79 23.78 5.51
N GLU A 72 2.75 24.62 5.53
CA GLU A 72 2.65 25.83 4.72
C GLU A 72 3.82 26.81 4.90
N GLU A 73 4.33 26.97 6.13
CA GLU A 73 5.48 27.87 6.38
C GLU A 73 6.79 27.35 5.79
N ARG A 74 6.85 26.07 5.43
CA ARG A 74 8.04 25.44 4.87
C ARG A 74 8.04 25.38 3.34
N ALA A 75 6.87 25.49 2.74
CA ALA A 75 6.74 25.40 1.29
C ALA A 75 6.99 26.77 0.65
N LYS A 76 8.01 26.84 -0.22
CA LYS A 76 8.20 28.02 -1.07
C LYS A 76 6.99 28.23 -1.95
N PRO A 77 6.65 29.46 -2.33
CA PRO A 77 5.65 29.73 -3.36
C PRO A 77 5.92 28.88 -4.61
N LEU A 78 4.87 28.44 -5.28
CA LEU A 78 5.00 27.68 -6.50
C LEU A 78 5.48 28.62 -7.62
N GLU A 79 6.57 28.25 -8.31
CA GLU A 79 7.03 28.97 -9.49
C GLU A 79 6.05 28.72 -10.65
N LYS A 80 5.97 29.67 -11.58
CA LYS A 80 5.15 29.51 -12.79
C LYS A 80 5.57 28.28 -13.57
N GLU A 81 4.60 27.60 -14.18
CA GLU A 81 4.81 26.38 -14.99
C GLU A 81 5.55 25.25 -14.25
N THR A 82 5.34 25.19 -12.95
CA THR A 82 5.96 24.15 -12.09
C THR A 82 4.88 23.27 -11.50
N LEU A 83 5.06 21.95 -11.58
CA LEU A 83 4.30 20.98 -10.81
C LEU A 83 5.06 20.67 -9.54
N ARG A 84 4.39 20.82 -8.41
CA ARG A 84 4.90 20.36 -7.10
C ARG A 84 4.27 19.02 -6.76
N VAL A 85 5.12 18.04 -6.42
CA VAL A 85 4.69 16.75 -5.88
C VAL A 85 4.93 16.75 -4.38
N ILE A 86 3.91 16.37 -3.62
CA ILE A 86 3.90 16.45 -2.16
C ILE A 86 3.55 15.07 -1.60
N PRO A 87 4.53 14.34 -1.06
CA PRO A 87 4.22 13.11 -0.33
C PRO A 87 3.66 13.48 1.05
N PHE A 88 2.38 13.20 1.28
CA PHE A 88 1.75 13.31 2.60
C PHE A 88 2.00 12.07 3.45
N GLY A 89 2.32 10.95 2.79
CA GLY A 89 2.68 9.66 3.36
C GLY A 89 3.07 8.67 2.28
N GLY A 90 3.40 7.44 2.67
CA GLY A 90 3.74 6.34 1.74
C GLY A 90 5.16 6.39 1.16
N VAL A 91 6.02 7.33 1.58
CA VAL A 91 7.42 7.42 1.15
C VAL A 91 8.34 6.99 2.28
N GLU A 92 9.29 6.09 1.99
CA GLU A 92 10.18 5.43 2.97
C GLU A 92 9.44 4.60 4.06
N GLN A 93 8.19 4.23 3.80
CA GLN A 93 7.37 3.42 4.71
C GLN A 93 6.34 2.61 3.92
N VAL A 94 5.77 1.58 4.55
CA VAL A 94 4.64 0.81 4.02
C VAL A 94 3.35 1.32 4.66
N GLY A 95 2.34 1.57 3.83
CA GLY A 95 1.08 2.17 4.26
C GLY A 95 1.08 3.69 4.24
N LEU A 96 0.00 4.30 4.68
CA LEU A 96 -0.20 5.76 4.71
C LEU A 96 -0.13 6.41 3.32
N ASN A 97 -0.47 5.68 2.25
CA ASN A 97 -0.31 6.15 0.88
C ASN A 97 -1.17 7.38 0.62
N CYS A 98 -0.51 8.51 0.35
CA CYS A 98 -1.17 9.76 0.03
C CYS A 98 -0.18 10.72 -0.62
N MET A 99 -0.47 11.13 -1.86
CA MET A 99 0.39 12.00 -2.64
C MET A 99 -0.39 13.15 -3.26
N GLY A 100 0.11 14.37 -3.15
CA GLY A 100 -0.46 15.57 -3.77
C GLY A 100 0.30 16.00 -5.03
N PHE A 101 -0.44 16.46 -6.03
CA PHE A 101 0.07 17.09 -7.24
C PHE A 101 -0.50 18.50 -7.32
N GLU A 102 0.33 19.51 -7.12
CA GLU A 102 -0.08 20.92 -7.14
C GLU A 102 0.43 21.61 -8.39
N TYR A 103 -0.49 22.22 -9.13
CA TYR A 103 -0.17 23.07 -10.26
C TYR A 103 -1.02 24.34 -10.21
N GLU A 104 -0.37 25.50 -10.23
CA GLU A 104 -0.99 26.80 -10.00
C GLU A 104 -1.82 26.83 -8.71
N ASP A 105 -3.13 27.03 -8.81
CA ASP A 105 -4.06 27.11 -7.67
C ASP A 105 -4.76 25.77 -7.36
N GLU A 106 -4.52 24.74 -8.15
CA GLU A 106 -5.19 23.44 -8.01
C GLU A 106 -4.30 22.35 -7.42
N LEU A 107 -4.87 21.56 -6.53
CA LEU A 107 -4.24 20.40 -5.89
C LEU A 107 -5.07 19.15 -6.17
N LEU A 108 -4.46 18.17 -6.82
CA LEU A 108 -4.98 16.82 -6.99
C LEU A 108 -4.34 15.91 -5.95
N ILE A 109 -5.12 15.04 -5.30
CA ILE A 109 -4.61 14.04 -4.35
C ILE A 109 -4.73 12.65 -4.96
N VAL A 110 -3.73 11.81 -4.79
CA VAL A 110 -3.74 10.39 -5.13
C VAL A 110 -3.64 9.59 -3.85
N ASP A 111 -4.65 8.75 -3.62
CA ASP A 111 -4.87 7.95 -2.43
C ASP A 111 -5.02 8.76 -1.13
N MET A 112 -5.66 8.15 -0.15
CA MET A 112 -5.83 8.66 1.21
C MET A 112 -5.80 7.48 2.18
N GLY A 113 -4.63 6.91 2.33
CA GLY A 113 -4.43 5.71 3.12
C GLY A 113 -4.37 5.96 4.62
N LEU A 114 -4.39 4.87 5.36
CA LEU A 114 -3.98 4.84 6.76
C LEU A 114 -2.81 3.87 6.94
N GLN A 115 -2.15 3.95 8.07
CA GLN A 115 -1.18 2.96 8.52
C GLN A 115 -1.61 2.45 9.90
N PHE A 116 -1.55 1.15 10.12
CA PHE A 116 -1.76 0.59 11.45
C PHE A 116 -0.61 0.97 12.37
N ALA A 117 -0.95 1.30 13.60
CA ALA A 117 0.03 1.65 14.60
C ALA A 117 0.94 0.46 14.93
N ASP A 118 2.20 0.74 15.23
CA ASP A 118 3.12 -0.25 15.77
C ASP A 118 2.62 -0.73 17.15
N GLN A 119 2.88 -1.98 17.47
CA GLN A 119 2.53 -2.59 18.77
C GLN A 119 3.08 -1.82 20.00
N TYR A 120 4.08 -0.97 19.80
CA TYR A 120 4.66 -0.11 20.86
C TYR A 120 3.96 1.25 20.98
N GLN A 121 3.04 1.60 20.10
CA GLN A 121 2.27 2.84 20.15
C GLN A 121 0.99 2.65 20.95
N LEU A 122 1.13 2.60 22.28
CA LEU A 122 0.00 2.34 23.19
C LEU A 122 -1.11 3.40 23.05
N GLY A 123 -2.34 2.94 22.88
CA GLY A 123 -3.53 3.80 22.76
C GLY A 123 -3.77 4.36 21.36
N ILE A 124 -2.94 4.01 20.38
CA ILE A 124 -3.11 4.39 18.98
C ILE A 124 -3.41 3.14 18.17
N ASN A 125 -4.48 3.14 17.38
CA ASN A 125 -4.84 2.03 16.51
C ASN A 125 -4.31 2.22 15.09
N ASN A 126 -4.32 3.46 14.60
CA ASN A 126 -3.84 3.81 13.26
C ASN A 126 -3.36 5.27 13.20
N THR A 127 -2.63 5.57 12.16
CA THR A 127 -2.20 6.93 11.79
C THR A 127 -2.76 7.27 10.41
N ILE A 128 -2.98 8.55 10.16
CA ILE A 128 -3.47 9.10 8.89
C ILE A 128 -2.54 10.20 8.40
N PRO A 129 -2.53 10.52 7.09
CA PRO A 129 -1.73 11.62 6.56
C PRO A 129 -2.07 12.97 7.21
N ASP A 130 -1.06 13.83 7.37
CA ASP A 130 -1.27 15.22 7.75
C ASP A 130 -1.56 16.07 6.51
N LEU A 131 -2.81 16.49 6.35
CA LEU A 131 -3.27 17.34 5.25
C LEU A 131 -3.31 18.83 5.60
N SER A 132 -2.58 19.28 6.62
CA SER A 132 -2.53 20.70 6.99
C SER A 132 -2.05 21.61 5.84
N TYR A 133 -1.21 21.07 4.95
CA TYR A 133 -0.81 21.74 3.70
C TYR A 133 -1.98 22.09 2.78
N CYS A 134 -3.05 21.28 2.79
CA CYS A 134 -4.23 21.49 1.93
C CYS A 134 -5.13 22.63 2.40
N LYS A 135 -4.90 23.14 3.62
CA LYS A 135 -5.72 24.23 4.18
C LYS A 135 -5.62 25.49 3.34
N GLY A 136 -6.76 25.99 2.88
CA GLY A 136 -6.85 27.16 2.01
C GLY A 136 -6.50 26.91 0.55
N LYS A 137 -6.16 25.66 0.17
CA LYS A 137 -5.90 25.27 -1.21
C LYS A 137 -7.15 24.76 -1.90
N LYS A 138 -7.20 24.91 -3.22
CA LYS A 138 -8.28 24.38 -4.06
C LYS A 138 -7.99 22.89 -4.39
N VAL A 139 -8.46 22.00 -3.54
CA VAL A 139 -8.39 20.55 -3.83
C VAL A 139 -9.46 20.20 -4.86
N VAL A 140 -9.04 19.83 -6.07
CA VAL A 140 -9.96 19.58 -7.19
C VAL A 140 -10.49 18.16 -7.26
N GLY A 141 -9.84 17.22 -6.56
CA GLY A 141 -10.29 15.83 -6.48
C GLY A 141 -9.32 14.94 -5.75
N VAL A 142 -9.82 13.78 -5.34
CA VAL A 142 -9.04 12.66 -4.80
C VAL A 142 -9.17 11.51 -5.78
N CYS A 143 -8.05 10.95 -6.22
CA CYS A 143 -7.96 9.81 -7.13
C CYS A 143 -7.54 8.57 -6.36
N ILE A 144 -8.38 7.57 -6.25
CA ILE A 144 -8.08 6.31 -5.57
C ILE A 144 -7.57 5.29 -6.60
N THR A 145 -6.47 4.62 -6.29
CA THR A 145 -5.89 3.58 -7.13
C THR A 145 -6.58 2.23 -6.94
N HIS A 146 -6.82 1.83 -5.70
CA HIS A 146 -7.48 0.55 -5.36
C HIS A 146 -8.04 0.56 -3.92
N GLY A 147 -8.69 -0.54 -3.52
CA GLY A 147 -9.48 -0.61 -2.29
C GLY A 147 -8.75 -1.12 -1.04
N HIS A 148 -7.43 -1.23 -1.00
CA HIS A 148 -6.73 -1.57 0.22
C HIS A 148 -6.79 -0.42 1.25
N ILE A 149 -6.77 -0.79 2.52
CA ILE A 149 -7.01 0.16 3.61
C ILE A 149 -5.90 1.21 3.73
N ASP A 150 -4.69 0.89 3.36
CA ASP A 150 -3.55 1.79 3.31
C ASP A 150 -3.57 2.75 2.11
N HIS A 151 -4.63 2.66 1.25
CA HIS A 151 -4.95 3.60 0.18
C HIS A 151 -6.28 4.33 0.37
N ILE A 152 -7.25 3.74 1.11
CA ILE A 152 -8.56 4.37 1.31
C ILE A 152 -8.90 4.69 2.77
N GLY A 153 -8.13 4.16 3.73
CA GLY A 153 -8.51 4.21 5.14
C GLY A 153 -8.54 5.61 5.75
N GLY A 154 -7.77 6.55 5.21
CA GLY A 154 -7.78 7.96 5.61
C GLY A 154 -9.00 8.74 5.12
N VAL A 155 -9.69 8.28 4.07
CA VAL A 155 -10.89 8.94 3.50
C VAL A 155 -11.92 9.25 4.59
N PHE A 156 -12.13 8.30 5.51
CA PHE A 156 -13.16 8.41 6.56
C PHE A 156 -12.88 9.51 7.58
N HIS A 157 -11.65 9.97 7.67
CA HIS A 157 -11.18 10.93 8.66
C HIS A 157 -10.82 12.28 8.05
N LEU A 158 -10.42 12.29 6.78
CA LEU A 158 -9.75 13.43 6.15
C LEU A 158 -10.66 14.23 5.18
N MET A 159 -11.74 13.63 4.67
CA MET A 159 -12.61 14.31 3.71
C MET A 159 -13.25 15.59 4.25
N GLU A 160 -13.50 15.68 5.55
CA GLU A 160 -14.02 16.91 6.14
C GLU A 160 -13.02 18.09 6.06
N GLN A 161 -11.71 17.79 6.09
CA GLN A 161 -10.66 18.80 5.98
C GLN A 161 -10.52 19.33 4.54
N LEU A 162 -10.84 18.50 3.54
CA LEU A 162 -10.76 18.88 2.12
C LEU A 162 -12.03 19.57 1.59
N GLY A 163 -13.11 19.51 2.36
CA GLY A 163 -14.44 19.95 1.93
C GLY A 163 -15.26 18.80 1.33
N ARG A 164 -16.50 18.70 1.76
CA ARG A 164 -17.42 17.60 1.40
C ARG A 164 -17.76 17.50 -0.08
N ASP A 165 -17.64 18.61 -0.80
CA ASP A 165 -17.90 18.68 -2.24
C ASP A 165 -16.73 18.23 -3.10
N THR A 166 -15.55 18.00 -2.50
CA THR A 166 -14.38 17.48 -3.21
C THR A 166 -14.69 16.06 -3.72
N PRO A 167 -14.68 15.84 -5.06
CA PRO A 167 -15.03 14.54 -5.60
C PRO A 167 -13.92 13.50 -5.37
N ILE A 168 -14.34 12.26 -5.10
CA ILE A 168 -13.47 11.10 -5.06
C ILE A 168 -13.69 10.30 -6.33
N TYR A 169 -12.64 10.10 -7.10
CA TYR A 169 -12.62 9.24 -8.28
C TYR A 169 -12.01 7.90 -7.89
N SER A 170 -12.68 6.80 -8.18
CA SER A 170 -12.21 5.47 -7.74
C SER A 170 -12.64 4.34 -8.66
N PRO A 171 -11.94 3.19 -8.66
CA PRO A 171 -12.47 1.97 -9.26
C PRO A 171 -13.70 1.46 -8.49
N ALA A 172 -14.52 0.63 -9.15
CA ALA A 172 -15.80 0.16 -8.64
C ALA A 172 -15.69 -0.51 -7.26
N MET A 173 -14.71 -1.37 -7.07
CA MET A 173 -14.53 -2.06 -5.79
C MET A 173 -14.17 -1.09 -4.65
N ALA A 174 -13.23 -0.16 -4.88
CA ALA A 174 -12.89 0.84 -3.88
C ALA A 174 -14.07 1.77 -3.58
N TYR A 175 -14.87 2.11 -4.61
CA TYR A 175 -16.11 2.86 -4.45
C TYR A 175 -17.05 2.21 -3.43
N GLU A 176 -17.35 0.92 -3.59
CA GLU A 176 -18.27 0.22 -2.70
C GLU A 176 -17.67 0.03 -1.29
N LEU A 177 -16.37 -0.25 -1.18
CA LEU A 177 -15.70 -0.36 0.13
C LEU A 177 -15.72 0.95 0.91
N ILE A 178 -15.47 2.08 0.26
CA ILE A 178 -15.55 3.42 0.89
C ILE A 178 -16.97 3.69 1.34
N LYS A 179 -17.96 3.49 0.48
CA LYS A 179 -19.38 3.71 0.77
C LYS A 179 -19.88 2.85 1.93
N LEU A 180 -19.53 1.55 1.91
CA LEU A 180 -19.88 0.64 3.00
C LEU A 180 -19.29 1.13 4.33
N LYS A 181 -18.02 1.47 4.36
CA LYS A 181 -17.34 1.93 5.57
C LYS A 181 -17.91 3.26 6.08
N GLN A 182 -18.21 4.22 5.20
CA GLN A 182 -18.85 5.48 5.59
C GLN A 182 -20.22 5.21 6.21
N THR A 183 -20.98 4.25 5.66
CA THR A 183 -22.29 3.85 6.20
C THR A 183 -22.14 3.22 7.59
N ASP A 184 -21.19 2.30 7.78
CA ASP A 184 -20.92 1.66 9.07
C ASP A 184 -20.53 2.68 10.15
N MET A 185 -19.73 3.66 9.79
CA MET A 185 -19.28 4.73 10.67
C MET A 185 -20.33 5.84 10.86
N LYS A 186 -21.46 5.76 10.16
CA LYS A 186 -22.48 6.85 10.08
C LYS A 186 -21.86 8.18 9.65
N ALA A 187 -20.81 8.13 8.85
CA ALA A 187 -20.14 9.30 8.29
C ALA A 187 -20.94 9.83 7.08
N PRO A 188 -20.86 11.13 6.78
CA PRO A 188 -21.44 11.67 5.57
C PRO A 188 -20.81 11.01 4.33
N LEU A 189 -21.66 10.66 3.36
CA LEU A 189 -21.18 10.11 2.09
C LEU A 189 -20.44 11.17 1.28
N SER A 190 -19.27 10.79 0.77
CA SER A 190 -18.49 11.62 -0.14
C SER A 190 -19.12 11.64 -1.53
N LYS A 191 -18.84 12.68 -2.30
CA LYS A 191 -19.19 12.72 -3.72
C LYS A 191 -18.27 11.76 -4.49
N MET A 192 -18.80 10.60 -4.82
CA MET A 192 -18.03 9.52 -5.47
C MET A 192 -18.30 9.48 -6.98
N ILE A 193 -17.26 9.25 -7.76
CA ILE A 193 -17.30 9.11 -9.23
C ILE A 193 -16.49 7.86 -9.58
N GLU A 194 -17.15 6.90 -10.24
CA GLU A 194 -16.49 5.69 -10.68
C GLU A 194 -15.66 5.93 -11.95
N TYR A 195 -14.45 5.39 -12.01
CA TYR A 195 -13.61 5.41 -13.20
C TYR A 195 -14.12 4.48 -14.29
N VAL A 196 -13.88 4.90 -15.53
CA VAL A 196 -13.91 4.01 -16.68
C VAL A 196 -12.46 3.77 -17.12
N ARG A 197 -12.00 2.53 -17.09
CA ARG A 197 -10.62 2.13 -17.46
C ARG A 197 -10.24 2.66 -18.83
N TYR A 198 -9.02 3.20 -18.94
CA TYR A 198 -8.45 3.79 -20.17
C TYR A 198 -9.23 4.99 -20.72
N ARG A 199 -10.20 5.52 -19.97
CA ARG A 199 -10.95 6.72 -20.37
C ARG A 199 -10.45 7.93 -19.58
N PRO A 200 -9.92 8.98 -20.26
CA PRO A 200 -9.47 10.18 -19.58
C PRO A 200 -10.64 10.93 -18.93
N VAL A 201 -10.39 11.46 -17.76
CA VAL A 201 -11.30 12.29 -16.99
C VAL A 201 -10.62 13.62 -16.68
N GLN A 202 -11.30 14.73 -16.97
CA GLN A 202 -10.81 16.07 -16.60
C GLN A 202 -11.14 16.34 -15.13
N ILE A 203 -10.13 16.66 -14.34
CA ILE A 203 -10.25 16.98 -12.92
C ILE A 203 -9.68 18.38 -12.68
N GLY A 204 -10.53 19.32 -12.29
CA GLY A 204 -10.17 20.73 -12.30
C GLY A 204 -9.85 21.24 -13.70
N LYS A 205 -9.03 22.27 -13.79
CA LYS A 205 -8.63 22.90 -15.04
C LYS A 205 -7.36 22.29 -15.62
N HIS A 206 -6.46 21.83 -14.75
CA HIS A 206 -5.07 21.53 -15.12
C HIS A 206 -4.73 20.04 -15.15
N PHE A 207 -5.60 19.17 -14.65
CA PHE A 207 -5.33 17.73 -14.54
C PHE A 207 -6.26 16.92 -15.43
N GLN A 208 -5.70 16.08 -16.30
CA GLN A 208 -6.44 15.03 -16.96
C GLN A 208 -5.90 13.68 -16.48
N VAL A 209 -6.76 12.83 -15.93
CA VAL A 209 -6.37 11.54 -15.35
C VAL A 209 -6.95 10.42 -16.18
N THR A 210 -6.08 9.50 -16.63
CA THR A 210 -6.48 8.29 -17.33
C THR A 210 -6.11 7.08 -16.47
N PRO A 211 -7.10 6.36 -15.89
CA PRO A 211 -6.85 5.14 -15.13
C PRO A 211 -6.52 3.98 -16.08
N PHE A 212 -5.52 3.17 -15.73
CA PHE A 212 -5.15 1.97 -16.46
C PHE A 212 -5.02 0.78 -15.53
N VAL A 213 -5.25 -0.44 -16.04
CA VAL A 213 -5.23 -1.67 -15.23
C VAL A 213 -3.81 -2.02 -14.84
N VAL A 214 -3.62 -2.44 -13.59
CA VAL A 214 -2.39 -3.01 -13.06
C VAL A 214 -2.69 -4.32 -12.32
N ASP A 215 -1.74 -5.25 -12.33
CA ASP A 215 -1.85 -6.50 -11.60
C ASP A 215 -1.50 -6.29 -10.13
N HIS A 216 -2.42 -6.68 -9.26
CA HIS A 216 -2.27 -6.60 -7.80
C HIS A 216 -3.13 -7.65 -7.10
N SER A 217 -2.97 -7.83 -5.79
CA SER A 217 -3.67 -8.85 -5.00
C SER A 217 -5.17 -8.60 -4.80
N ILE A 218 -5.63 -7.36 -4.95
CA ILE A 218 -7.06 -7.00 -4.89
C ILE A 218 -7.61 -6.75 -6.29
N PRO A 219 -8.87 -7.14 -6.60
CA PRO A 219 -9.50 -6.80 -7.88
C PRO A 219 -9.55 -5.30 -8.13
N ASP A 220 -9.60 -4.96 -9.42
CA ASP A 220 -9.88 -3.61 -9.88
C ASP A 220 -8.81 -2.57 -9.53
N SER A 221 -7.55 -3.02 -9.37
CA SER A 221 -6.41 -2.13 -9.14
C SER A 221 -6.05 -1.36 -10.38
N LEU A 222 -5.79 -0.05 -10.21
CA LEU A 222 -5.50 0.88 -11.29
C LEU A 222 -4.22 1.66 -11.00
N GLY A 223 -3.43 1.85 -12.05
CA GLY A 223 -2.48 2.94 -12.13
C GLY A 223 -3.14 4.18 -12.76
N LEU A 224 -2.52 5.32 -12.62
CA LEU A 224 -3.03 6.61 -13.07
C LEU A 224 -2.00 7.29 -13.97
N LEU A 225 -2.38 7.59 -15.23
CA LEU A 225 -1.67 8.55 -16.05
C LEU A 225 -2.24 9.93 -15.73
N ILE A 226 -1.40 10.82 -15.21
CA ILE A 226 -1.75 12.18 -14.83
C ILE A 226 -1.11 13.11 -15.87
N GLU A 227 -1.91 13.70 -16.75
CA GLU A 227 -1.48 14.68 -17.73
C GLU A 227 -1.70 16.10 -17.18
N THR A 228 -0.67 16.93 -17.29
CA THR A 228 -0.63 18.30 -16.80
C THR A 228 -0.04 19.22 -17.86
N PRO A 229 -0.14 20.55 -17.76
CA PRO A 229 0.51 21.47 -18.69
C PRO A 229 2.03 21.29 -18.79
N VAL A 230 2.67 20.76 -17.76
CA VAL A 230 4.13 20.56 -17.72
C VAL A 230 4.57 19.13 -18.07
N GLY A 231 3.66 18.26 -18.42
CA GLY A 231 4.00 16.91 -18.90
C GLY A 231 3.13 15.80 -18.31
N ARG A 232 3.52 14.57 -18.63
CA ARG A 232 2.86 13.34 -18.23
C ARG A 232 3.57 12.70 -17.06
N PHE A 233 2.78 12.29 -16.07
CA PHE A 233 3.26 11.59 -14.89
C PHE A 233 2.48 10.28 -14.75
N VAL A 234 3.15 9.24 -14.30
CA VAL A 234 2.54 7.93 -14.06
C VAL A 234 2.66 7.61 -12.58
N HIS A 235 1.53 7.29 -11.96
CA HIS A 235 1.46 6.72 -10.62
C HIS A 235 0.94 5.29 -10.74
N THR A 236 1.73 4.30 -10.35
CA THR A 236 1.36 2.90 -10.57
C THR A 236 0.28 2.39 -9.59
N GLY A 237 0.06 3.09 -8.46
CA GLY A 237 -0.53 2.44 -7.32
C GLY A 237 0.34 1.26 -6.89
N ASP A 238 -0.24 0.29 -6.21
CA ASP A 238 0.42 -0.97 -5.92
C ASP A 238 0.31 -1.90 -7.11
N TRP A 239 1.43 -2.42 -7.59
CA TRP A 239 1.47 -3.24 -8.78
C TRP A 239 2.57 -4.29 -8.75
N LYS A 240 2.42 -5.28 -9.62
CA LYS A 240 3.48 -6.24 -9.95
C LYS A 240 3.45 -6.54 -11.45
N PHE A 241 4.54 -7.04 -11.99
CA PHE A 241 4.55 -7.66 -13.32
C PHE A 241 4.11 -9.11 -13.19
N ASP A 242 2.87 -9.41 -13.53
CA ASP A 242 2.34 -10.78 -13.57
C ASP A 242 2.25 -11.27 -15.00
N GLN A 243 3.11 -12.23 -15.38
CA GLN A 243 3.13 -12.80 -16.73
C GLN A 243 2.12 -13.93 -16.92
N ASN A 244 1.50 -14.40 -15.83
CA ASN A 244 0.47 -15.43 -15.86
C ASN A 244 -0.69 -15.05 -14.92
N PRO A 245 -1.36 -13.91 -15.18
CA PRO A 245 -2.44 -13.41 -14.34
C PRO A 245 -3.65 -14.33 -14.38
N LEU A 246 -4.59 -14.13 -13.45
CA LEU A 246 -5.83 -14.89 -13.41
C LEU A 246 -6.68 -14.63 -14.66
N PRO A 247 -7.13 -15.69 -15.38
CA PRO A 247 -7.80 -15.52 -16.69
C PRO A 247 -9.14 -14.79 -16.62
N HIS A 248 -9.76 -14.71 -15.46
CA HIS A 248 -11.04 -14.02 -15.28
C HIS A 248 -10.88 -12.54 -14.90
N ARG A 249 -9.64 -12.06 -14.71
CA ARG A 249 -9.34 -10.65 -14.38
C ARG A 249 -8.77 -9.88 -15.57
N PRO A 250 -9.11 -8.60 -15.69
CA PRO A 250 -8.31 -7.72 -16.52
C PRO A 250 -6.89 -7.65 -15.98
N SER A 251 -5.90 -7.77 -16.85
CA SER A 251 -4.48 -7.69 -16.52
C SER A 251 -3.84 -6.43 -17.11
N THR A 252 -2.61 -6.15 -16.66
CA THR A 252 -1.80 -5.03 -17.17
C THR A 252 -1.63 -5.13 -18.68
N ASN A 253 -1.98 -4.05 -19.39
CA ASN A 253 -1.75 -3.95 -20.84
C ASN A 253 -0.34 -3.39 -21.07
N TYR A 254 0.62 -4.27 -21.30
CA TYR A 254 2.02 -3.90 -21.51
C TYR A 254 2.23 -3.14 -22.82
N ASP A 255 1.47 -3.44 -23.90
CA ASP A 255 1.56 -2.72 -25.16
C ASP A 255 1.13 -1.25 -24.98
N TRP A 256 0.10 -1.02 -24.18
CA TRP A 256 -0.34 0.32 -23.83
C TRP A 256 0.72 1.09 -23.04
N LEU A 257 1.36 0.42 -22.04
CA LEU A 257 2.44 1.01 -21.25
C LEU A 257 3.66 1.33 -22.11
N GLU A 258 4.03 0.44 -23.04
CA GLU A 258 5.12 0.68 -23.99
C GLU A 258 4.82 1.88 -24.89
N ALA A 259 3.59 1.94 -25.45
CA ALA A 259 3.15 3.07 -26.27
C ALA A 259 3.14 4.38 -25.47
N LEU A 260 2.76 4.35 -24.19
CA LEU A 260 2.83 5.50 -23.28
C LEU A 260 4.28 5.94 -23.05
N GLY A 261 5.19 4.99 -22.79
CA GLY A 261 6.61 5.27 -22.65
C GLY A 261 7.22 5.95 -23.88
N LYS A 262 6.86 5.51 -25.09
CA LYS A 262 7.27 6.12 -26.36
C LYS A 262 6.75 7.56 -26.53
N ARG A 263 5.59 7.88 -25.98
CA ARG A 263 5.03 9.25 -25.96
C ARG A 263 5.76 10.19 -24.99
N GLY A 264 6.60 9.66 -24.12
CA GLY A 264 7.36 10.37 -23.09
C GLY A 264 6.58 10.55 -21.79
N VAL A 265 7.21 10.13 -20.70
CA VAL A 265 6.76 10.27 -19.32
C VAL A 265 7.80 11.11 -18.59
N ARG A 266 7.37 12.19 -17.93
CA ARG A 266 8.25 13.12 -17.21
C ARG A 266 8.60 12.62 -15.81
N GLY A 267 7.69 11.89 -15.18
CA GLY A 267 7.91 11.31 -13.85
C GLY A 267 7.13 10.02 -13.66
N LEU A 268 7.73 9.08 -12.97
CA LEU A 268 7.15 7.79 -12.59
C LEU A 268 7.18 7.67 -11.06
N PHE A 269 6.02 7.46 -10.47
CA PHE A 269 5.82 7.15 -9.06
C PHE A 269 5.39 5.69 -8.97
N SER A 270 6.32 4.83 -8.58
CA SER A 270 6.11 3.39 -8.62
C SER A 270 6.19 2.79 -7.22
N ASP A 271 5.32 1.81 -6.97
CA ASP A 271 5.49 0.88 -5.87
C ASP A 271 6.92 0.30 -5.86
N SER A 272 7.51 0.27 -4.70
CA SER A 272 8.87 -0.24 -4.48
C SER A 272 8.96 -1.14 -3.25
N THR A 273 7.83 -1.67 -2.77
CA THR A 273 7.72 -2.49 -1.55
C THR A 273 8.72 -3.64 -1.52
N ASN A 274 8.88 -4.35 -2.64
CA ASN A 274 9.78 -5.48 -2.78
C ASN A 274 11.03 -5.18 -3.62
N ALA A 275 11.37 -3.92 -3.87
CA ALA A 275 12.49 -3.54 -4.75
C ALA A 275 13.86 -4.03 -4.27
N HIS A 276 14.02 -4.38 -2.99
CA HIS A 276 15.24 -4.94 -2.41
C HIS A 276 15.39 -6.46 -2.61
N LEU A 277 14.33 -7.15 -3.04
CA LEU A 277 14.34 -8.60 -3.27
C LEU A 277 14.81 -8.91 -4.68
N ILE A 278 15.69 -9.91 -4.79
CA ILE A 278 16.17 -10.41 -6.09
C ILE A 278 15.13 -11.39 -6.65
N GLY A 279 14.78 -11.23 -7.92
CA GLY A 279 13.84 -12.11 -8.63
C GLY A 279 12.58 -11.40 -9.07
N SER A 280 11.52 -12.15 -9.29
CA SER A 280 10.19 -11.68 -9.69
C SER A 280 9.14 -12.07 -8.66
N SER A 281 8.04 -11.32 -8.60
CA SER A 281 6.88 -11.68 -7.80
C SER A 281 6.25 -12.97 -8.34
N ILE A 282 5.76 -13.81 -7.43
CA ILE A 282 5.02 -15.02 -7.78
C ILE A 282 3.71 -14.61 -8.45
N SER A 283 3.34 -15.31 -9.53
CA SER A 283 2.07 -15.13 -10.22
C SER A 283 0.87 -15.50 -9.33
N GLU A 284 -0.26 -14.82 -9.49
CA GLU A 284 -1.49 -15.20 -8.79
C GLU A 284 -1.96 -16.61 -9.20
N SER A 285 -1.79 -17.01 -10.46
CA SER A 285 -2.10 -18.37 -10.90
C SER A 285 -1.26 -19.44 -10.20
N GLU A 286 0.01 -19.17 -9.94
CA GLU A 286 0.89 -20.09 -9.18
C GLU A 286 0.48 -20.18 -7.71
N VAL A 287 0.08 -19.06 -7.10
CA VAL A 287 -0.43 -19.06 -5.72
C VAL A 287 -1.68 -19.93 -5.62
N ILE A 288 -2.62 -19.78 -6.56
CA ILE A 288 -3.85 -20.56 -6.63
C ILE A 288 -3.54 -22.07 -6.76
N HIS A 289 -2.72 -22.42 -7.73
CA HIS A 289 -2.33 -23.82 -7.94
C HIS A 289 -1.67 -24.44 -6.69
N SER A 290 -0.82 -23.69 -6.01
CA SER A 290 -0.20 -24.15 -4.76
C SER A 290 -1.22 -24.36 -3.64
N MET A 291 -2.26 -23.51 -3.57
CA MET A 291 -3.36 -23.66 -2.59
C MET A 291 -4.20 -24.91 -2.90
N GLU A 292 -4.57 -25.14 -4.17
CA GLU A 292 -5.28 -26.33 -4.62
C GLU A 292 -4.53 -27.61 -4.22
N GLU A 293 -3.22 -27.67 -4.49
CA GLU A 293 -2.39 -28.82 -4.08
C GLU A 293 -2.38 -29.04 -2.56
N ILE A 294 -2.33 -27.96 -1.76
CA ILE A 294 -2.37 -28.06 -0.30
C ILE A 294 -3.71 -28.65 0.15
N PHE A 295 -4.83 -28.21 -0.43
CA PHE A 295 -6.15 -28.68 -0.07
C PHE A 295 -6.36 -30.13 -0.48
N GLU A 296 -5.96 -30.52 -1.69
CA GLU A 296 -6.06 -31.89 -2.18
C GLU A 296 -5.23 -32.89 -1.36
N LYS A 297 -4.03 -32.47 -0.93
CA LYS A 297 -3.11 -33.34 -0.18
C LYS A 297 -3.32 -33.30 1.33
N ALA A 298 -4.23 -32.48 1.83
CA ALA A 298 -4.46 -32.33 3.26
C ALA A 298 -5.06 -33.61 3.88
N PRO A 299 -4.41 -34.25 4.87
CA PRO A 299 -4.88 -35.50 5.47
C PRO A 299 -6.06 -35.28 6.42
N ALA A 300 -6.39 -34.05 6.78
CA ALA A 300 -7.41 -33.68 7.74
C ALA A 300 -7.95 -32.25 7.45
N ARG A 301 -8.65 -31.68 8.45
CA ARG A 301 -9.22 -30.33 8.37
C ARG A 301 -8.14 -29.27 8.13
N VAL A 302 -8.39 -28.40 7.14
CA VAL A 302 -7.57 -27.22 6.85
C VAL A 302 -8.21 -25.98 7.49
N ILE A 303 -7.39 -25.13 8.09
CA ILE A 303 -7.80 -23.82 8.60
C ILE A 303 -7.01 -22.78 7.80
N THR A 304 -7.74 -21.91 7.12
CA THR A 304 -7.15 -20.83 6.33
C THR A 304 -7.49 -19.48 6.92
N ALA A 305 -6.57 -18.52 6.80
CA ALA A 305 -6.79 -17.13 7.16
C ALA A 305 -6.36 -16.24 5.98
N THR A 306 -7.23 -15.33 5.57
CA THR A 306 -6.95 -14.38 4.49
C THR A 306 -7.64 -13.06 4.75
N PHE A 307 -7.15 -11.99 4.13
CA PHE A 307 -7.86 -10.71 4.15
C PHE A 307 -9.13 -10.80 3.31
N SER A 308 -10.23 -10.25 3.80
CA SER A 308 -11.53 -10.24 3.11
C SER A 308 -11.51 -9.50 1.77
N SER A 309 -10.55 -8.60 1.57
CA SER A 309 -10.35 -7.86 0.31
C SER A 309 -9.72 -8.72 -0.79
N ILE A 310 -9.09 -9.84 -0.46
CA ILE A 310 -8.45 -10.75 -1.44
C ILE A 310 -9.52 -11.76 -1.96
N ILE A 311 -10.48 -11.24 -2.70
CA ILE A 311 -11.70 -11.95 -3.10
C ILE A 311 -11.40 -13.24 -3.87
N ASP A 312 -10.42 -13.23 -4.79
CA ASP A 312 -10.12 -14.44 -5.57
C ASP A 312 -9.62 -15.59 -4.70
N ARG A 313 -8.83 -15.31 -3.68
CA ARG A 313 -8.42 -16.35 -2.73
C ARG A 313 -9.58 -16.84 -1.87
N VAL A 314 -10.50 -15.94 -1.50
CA VAL A 314 -11.74 -16.34 -0.78
C VAL A 314 -12.64 -17.20 -1.66
N MET A 315 -12.71 -16.95 -2.97
CA MET A 315 -13.51 -17.74 -3.90
C MET A 315 -12.95 -19.14 -4.15
N LEU A 316 -11.68 -19.37 -3.88
CA LEU A 316 -11.00 -20.66 -4.04
C LEU A 316 -11.12 -21.57 -2.81
N ILE A 317 -11.30 -20.99 -1.65
CA ILE A 317 -11.48 -21.68 -0.36
C ILE A 317 -12.92 -22.18 -0.24
#